data_a4f763919992fc5ec1d0f7037802adf6
#
_entry.id   a4f763919992fc5ec1d0f7037802adf6
#
_cell.length_a   1.000
_cell.length_b   1.000
_cell.length_c   1.000
_cell.angle_alpha   90.00
_cell.angle_beta   90.00
_cell.angle_gamma   90.00
#
_symmetry.space_group_name_H-M   'P 1'
#
loop_
_entity.id
_entity.type
_entity.pdbx_description
1 polymer ?
#
loop_
_entity_poly.entity_id
_entity_poly.type
_entity_poly.pdbx_seq_one_letter_code
_entity_poly.pdbx_strand_id
1 'polypeptide(L)'
;AAGAALPAPAASAETVTVAGPRAAYRVAAQGAALVGAEMTGYRNLHLGAARQREGQPPVQLARPGDALLSYRLVVAGDTVPLARVPFTVAPQGADGATGAVPAGAARVLRLDGQVPTRAGVVPVSLTYDVRPDSFALRVRGAVQAAGPAFLLVDLPPTIAPTERDTADHLNHLSFAWKPAAGSAKGEAFGGLDPGERRLVADSLSWAVAKSKYFLVGVLAPQGGRPFSELSLEGGVRTGKAATRARGTLVVPVANGGFGLDVYAGPQEWRRLVAQGRHFEDSNPYGGWLQGIVQPFATIAIRGVLWMHDTLRLSYGWVLVALGVLVRLVLWPLQQNMMRNQLKMQRIQPEMTLVQQRYKNDPQRMQQEMMAVYAAHGVSPFATITGCLPMLLPMPIFFALFFVFQNTIEFRGVPFLWMADISLKDPFYVLPVLVAATQFLISWIGMRGQPPNPQTQMLTYFMPAMFLVFFVNVAAGLNLYYLTQNLVMIPQQWLLARERVKAGGTPTAPVVQGTPTRPAKPAKERLA
;
A
#
# COMPACT_ATOMS: atom_id res chain seq x y z
N ALA A 1 -26.58 24.66 38.60
CA ALA A 1 -26.56 25.63 37.50
C ALA A 1 -26.90 24.87 36.24
N ALA A 2 -28.00 25.22 35.56
CA ALA A 2 -28.39 24.62 34.30
C ALA A 2 -27.29 24.93 33.28
N GLY A 3 -26.66 23.89 32.70
CA GLY A 3 -25.68 24.04 31.65
C GLY A 3 -26.27 24.85 30.48
N ALA A 4 -25.55 25.85 30.02
CA ALA A 4 -26.00 26.66 28.91
C ALA A 4 -26.32 25.75 27.70
N ALA A 5 -27.54 25.83 27.18
CA ALA A 5 -27.97 25.05 26.06
C ALA A 5 -27.09 25.43 24.83
N LEU A 6 -26.52 24.42 24.16
CA LEU A 6 -25.79 24.64 22.92
C LEU A 6 -26.76 25.17 21.85
N PRO A 7 -26.42 26.21 21.10
CA PRO A 7 -27.27 26.73 20.04
C PRO A 7 -27.51 25.64 18.98
N ALA A 8 -28.68 25.64 18.37
CA ALA A 8 -28.99 24.78 17.24
C ALA A 8 -28.01 25.09 16.09
N PRO A 9 -27.57 24.08 15.30
CA PRO A 9 -26.69 24.33 14.18
C PRO A 9 -27.35 25.29 13.20
N ALA A 10 -26.64 26.37 12.85
CA ALA A 10 -27.12 27.35 11.87
C ALA A 10 -27.26 26.69 10.48
N ALA A 11 -28.34 26.98 9.77
CA ALA A 11 -28.66 26.36 8.48
C ALA A 11 -27.67 26.71 7.35
N SER A 12 -26.80 27.73 7.53
CA SER A 12 -25.70 28.08 6.64
C SER A 12 -24.51 28.57 7.43
N ALA A 13 -23.56 27.69 7.72
CA ALA A 13 -22.31 28.10 8.34
C ALA A 13 -21.47 28.90 7.35
N GLU A 14 -21.12 30.13 7.71
CA GLU A 14 -20.15 30.94 6.95
C GLU A 14 -18.87 30.13 6.75
N THR A 15 -18.42 30.03 5.50
CA THR A 15 -17.23 29.26 5.13
C THR A 15 -16.17 30.20 4.58
N VAL A 16 -15.01 30.19 5.18
CA VAL A 16 -13.86 30.97 4.72
C VAL A 16 -12.95 30.11 3.87
N THR A 17 -12.61 30.58 2.68
CA THR A 17 -11.66 29.91 1.79
C THR A 17 -10.27 30.50 1.95
N VAL A 18 -9.30 29.66 2.28
CA VAL A 18 -7.88 30.01 2.31
C VAL A 18 -7.19 29.30 1.16
N ALA A 19 -6.87 30.05 0.10
CA ALA A 19 -6.31 29.48 -1.12
C ALA A 19 -4.79 29.67 -1.16
N GLY A 20 -4.08 28.59 -1.43
CA GLY A 20 -2.69 28.55 -1.84
C GLY A 20 -2.54 28.22 -3.32
N PRO A 21 -1.32 28.26 -3.88
CA PRO A 21 -1.08 27.97 -5.30
C PRO A 21 -1.38 26.52 -5.70
N ARG A 22 -1.38 25.57 -4.74
CA ARG A 22 -1.56 24.13 -4.98
C ARG A 22 -2.89 23.59 -4.50
N ALA A 23 -3.46 24.21 -3.47
CA ALA A 23 -4.72 23.79 -2.87
C ALA A 23 -5.48 24.97 -2.28
N ALA A 24 -6.81 24.88 -2.31
CA ALA A 24 -7.73 25.77 -1.61
C ALA A 24 -8.43 25.03 -0.49
N TYR A 25 -8.35 25.55 0.72
CA TYR A 25 -8.95 24.98 1.91
C TYR A 25 -10.18 25.77 2.33
N ARG A 26 -11.25 25.07 2.66
CA ARG A 26 -12.47 25.68 3.18
C ARG A 26 -12.63 25.35 4.65
N VAL A 27 -12.69 26.39 5.47
CA VAL A 27 -12.87 26.28 6.93
C VAL A 27 -14.23 26.88 7.27
N ALA A 28 -15.06 26.12 7.97
CA ALA A 28 -16.37 26.60 8.45
C ALA A 28 -16.18 27.39 9.72
N ALA A 29 -16.81 28.55 9.83
CA ALA A 29 -16.89 29.33 11.07
C ALA A 29 -17.63 28.54 12.18
N GLN A 30 -18.57 27.68 11.80
CA GLN A 30 -19.20 26.76 12.74
C GLN A 30 -18.23 25.63 13.09
N GLY A 31 -17.75 25.59 14.33
CA GLY A 31 -16.85 24.56 14.84
C GLY A 31 -15.39 24.69 14.42
N ALA A 32 -15.05 25.74 13.69
CA ALA A 32 -13.72 25.93 13.09
C ALA A 32 -13.24 24.69 12.29
N ALA A 33 -14.16 23.93 11.71
CA ALA A 33 -13.90 22.66 11.03
C ALA A 33 -13.30 22.86 9.64
N LEU A 34 -12.37 22.00 9.24
CA LEU A 34 -11.88 21.93 7.86
C LEU A 34 -12.89 21.14 7.02
N VAL A 35 -13.70 21.83 6.21
CA VAL A 35 -14.81 21.22 5.46
C VAL A 35 -14.50 20.97 4.00
N GLY A 36 -13.34 21.39 3.49
CA GLY A 36 -12.97 21.13 2.11
C GLY A 36 -11.49 21.35 1.84
N ALA A 37 -10.99 20.59 0.88
CA ALA A 37 -9.67 20.78 0.30
C ALA A 37 -9.77 20.49 -1.19
N GLU A 38 -9.48 21.49 -2.01
CA GLU A 38 -9.50 21.42 -3.46
C GLU A 38 -8.08 21.46 -4.01
N MET A 39 -7.73 20.48 -4.86
CA MET A 39 -6.39 20.31 -5.42
C MET A 39 -6.34 20.88 -6.83
N THR A 40 -5.73 22.05 -7.04
CA THR A 40 -5.70 22.75 -8.34
C THR A 40 -4.94 21.99 -9.43
N GLY A 41 -3.93 21.20 -9.06
CA GLY A 41 -3.08 20.43 -9.98
C GLY A 41 -3.60 19.05 -10.36
N TYR A 42 -4.74 18.60 -9.79
CA TYR A 42 -5.28 17.26 -10.01
C TYR A 42 -6.72 17.32 -10.51
N ARG A 43 -7.00 16.51 -11.53
CA ARG A 43 -8.35 16.41 -12.12
C ARG A 43 -9.12 15.25 -11.51
N ASN A 44 -10.40 15.47 -11.26
CA ASN A 44 -11.30 14.42 -10.79
C ASN A 44 -11.72 13.55 -11.97
N LEU A 45 -11.36 12.26 -11.93
CA LEU A 45 -11.64 11.29 -12.99
C LEU A 45 -12.97 10.54 -12.80
N HIS A 46 -13.64 10.73 -11.65
CA HIS A 46 -14.89 10.03 -11.31
C HIS A 46 -16.09 10.45 -12.16
N LEU A 47 -16.04 11.62 -12.78
CA LEU A 47 -17.16 12.20 -13.52
C LEU A 47 -17.42 11.48 -14.84
N GLY A 48 -18.68 11.18 -15.12
CA GLY A 48 -19.11 10.51 -16.33
C GLY A 48 -18.79 11.28 -17.62
N ALA A 49 -18.90 10.59 -18.77
CA ALA A 49 -18.48 11.05 -20.09
C ALA A 49 -19.09 12.41 -20.52
N ALA A 50 -20.26 12.78 -20.00
CA ALA A 50 -20.90 14.06 -20.32
C ALA A 50 -20.12 15.27 -19.77
N ARG A 51 -19.56 15.15 -18.56
CA ARG A 51 -18.74 16.21 -17.95
C ARG A 51 -17.30 16.24 -18.46
N GLN A 52 -16.83 15.17 -19.09
CA GLN A 52 -15.51 15.16 -19.73
C GLN A 52 -15.39 16.15 -20.88
N ARG A 53 -16.52 16.54 -21.53
CA ARG A 53 -16.57 17.54 -22.59
C ARG A 53 -16.45 18.99 -22.09
N GLU A 54 -16.83 19.24 -20.84
CA GLU A 54 -16.73 20.55 -20.18
C GLU A 54 -15.42 20.78 -19.42
N GLY A 55 -14.53 19.78 -19.43
CA GLY A 55 -13.33 19.75 -18.63
C GLY A 55 -13.56 19.12 -17.26
N GLN A 56 -12.61 18.34 -16.82
CA GLN A 56 -12.68 17.67 -15.51
C GLN A 56 -12.42 18.69 -14.40
N PRO A 57 -13.30 18.81 -13.38
CA PRO A 57 -13.06 19.72 -12.27
C PRO A 57 -11.85 19.29 -11.44
N PRO A 58 -11.28 20.19 -10.64
CA PRO A 58 -10.24 19.86 -9.69
C PRO A 58 -10.73 18.82 -8.66
N VAL A 59 -9.79 18.06 -8.09
CA VAL A 59 -10.09 17.08 -7.06
C VAL A 59 -10.55 17.78 -5.79
N GLN A 60 -11.72 17.37 -5.28
CA GLN A 60 -12.26 17.73 -3.97
C GLN A 60 -12.14 16.52 -3.05
N LEU A 61 -11.55 16.67 -1.86
CA LEU A 61 -11.37 15.56 -0.94
C LEU A 61 -12.59 15.30 -0.04
N ALA A 62 -13.36 16.35 0.28
CA ALA A 62 -14.56 16.23 1.08
C ALA A 62 -15.78 15.89 0.20
N ARG A 63 -16.67 15.04 0.70
CA ARG A 63 -18.02 14.92 0.15
C ARG A 63 -18.88 16.09 0.64
N PRO A 64 -19.87 16.53 -0.13
CA PRO A 64 -20.83 17.51 0.36
C PRO A 64 -21.45 17.07 1.70
N GLY A 65 -21.40 17.94 2.70
CA GLY A 65 -21.91 17.69 4.06
C GLY A 65 -20.93 16.99 5.00
N ASP A 66 -19.79 16.52 4.54
CA ASP A 66 -18.76 15.94 5.39
C ASP A 66 -17.63 16.96 5.68
N ALA A 67 -17.07 16.89 6.90
CA ALA A 67 -15.84 17.60 7.24
C ALA A 67 -14.61 16.71 6.99
N LEU A 68 -13.51 17.31 6.56
CA LEU A 68 -12.20 16.64 6.49
C LEU A 68 -11.56 16.54 7.88
N LEU A 69 -11.78 17.55 8.73
CA LEU A 69 -11.44 17.50 10.14
C LEU A 69 -12.51 18.23 10.93
N SER A 70 -12.98 17.60 12.00
CA SER A 70 -13.85 18.22 12.99
C SER A 70 -13.29 17.99 14.39
N TYR A 71 -13.72 18.84 15.32
CA TYR A 71 -13.12 18.91 16.64
C TYR A 71 -14.15 18.74 17.74
N ARG A 72 -13.72 18.07 18.81
CA ARG A 72 -14.45 18.00 20.09
C ARG A 72 -13.47 18.35 21.20
N LEU A 73 -13.90 19.17 22.15
CA LEU A 73 -13.09 19.57 23.30
C LEU A 73 -13.49 18.75 24.52
N VAL A 74 -12.52 18.17 25.19
CA VAL A 74 -12.69 17.49 26.47
C VAL A 74 -12.08 18.37 27.56
N VAL A 75 -12.91 18.84 28.49
CA VAL A 75 -12.50 19.66 29.63
C VAL A 75 -13.28 19.23 30.87
N ALA A 76 -12.60 19.00 32.00
CA ALA A 76 -13.20 18.59 33.27
C ALA A 76 -14.19 17.41 33.13
N GLY A 77 -13.88 16.43 32.27
CA GLY A 77 -14.73 15.26 32.04
C GLY A 77 -15.96 15.50 31.15
N ASP A 78 -16.15 16.72 30.65
CA ASP A 78 -17.18 17.06 29.68
C ASP A 78 -16.63 17.03 28.25
N THR A 79 -17.40 16.46 27.31
CA THR A 79 -17.02 16.40 25.87
C THR A 79 -17.97 17.26 25.06
N VAL A 80 -17.49 18.40 24.58
CA VAL A 80 -18.26 19.36 23.80
C VAL A 80 -17.88 19.28 22.31
N PRO A 81 -18.85 18.95 21.42
CA PRO A 81 -18.62 18.99 19.98
C PRO A 81 -18.55 20.44 19.51
N LEU A 82 -17.39 20.86 19.00
CA LEU A 82 -17.21 22.23 18.51
C LEU A 82 -18.09 22.55 17.30
N ALA A 83 -18.54 21.54 16.56
CA ALA A 83 -19.48 21.70 15.45
C ALA A 83 -20.78 22.48 15.80
N ARG A 84 -21.10 22.58 17.09
CA ARG A 84 -22.25 23.36 17.61
C ARG A 84 -21.88 24.76 18.11
N VAL A 85 -20.58 25.09 18.08
CA VAL A 85 -20.06 26.36 18.61
C VAL A 85 -19.75 27.30 17.45
N PRO A 86 -20.35 28.51 17.42
CA PRO A 86 -19.94 29.50 16.43
C PRO A 86 -18.58 30.09 16.78
N PHE A 87 -17.73 30.20 15.80
CA PHE A 87 -16.44 30.89 15.88
C PHE A 87 -16.49 32.17 15.05
N THR A 88 -15.91 33.22 15.55
CA THR A 88 -15.74 34.49 14.83
C THR A 88 -14.38 34.50 14.14
N VAL A 89 -14.36 34.91 12.89
CA VAL A 89 -13.11 35.14 12.16
C VAL A 89 -12.47 36.39 12.73
N ALA A 90 -11.30 36.24 13.36
CA ALA A 90 -10.56 37.40 13.86
C ALA A 90 -10.12 38.27 12.66
N PRO A 91 -10.27 39.60 12.73
CA PRO A 91 -9.76 40.48 11.70
C PRO A 91 -8.24 40.21 11.56
N GLN A 92 -7.81 39.98 10.32
CA GLN A 92 -6.38 39.84 10.03
C GLN A 92 -5.67 41.10 10.54
N GLY A 93 -4.64 40.87 11.38
CA GLY A 93 -4.04 41.89 12.25
C GLY A 93 -3.71 43.20 11.57
N ALA A 94 -3.52 44.22 12.40
CA ALA A 94 -3.43 45.66 12.11
C ALA A 94 -2.36 46.15 11.10
N ASP A 95 -1.77 45.27 10.33
CA ASP A 95 -1.00 45.64 9.12
C ASP A 95 -1.97 45.66 7.93
N GLY A 96 -2.79 46.69 7.90
CA GLY A 96 -3.87 46.98 6.97
C GLY A 96 -3.56 46.95 5.48
N ALA A 97 -3.10 45.84 4.98
CA ALA A 97 -2.98 45.59 3.55
C ALA A 97 -4.25 44.93 3.01
N THR A 98 -5.24 45.77 2.69
CA THR A 98 -6.26 45.47 1.66
C THR A 98 -5.62 45.40 0.28
N GLY A 99 -4.47 44.76 0.14
CA GLY A 99 -3.78 44.52 -1.10
C GLY A 99 -3.78 43.03 -1.43
N ALA A 100 -3.86 42.71 -2.72
CA ALA A 100 -3.67 41.35 -3.21
C ALA A 100 -2.40 40.74 -2.57
N VAL A 101 -2.58 39.69 -1.76
CA VAL A 101 -1.47 39.00 -1.09
C VAL A 101 -0.52 38.48 -2.16
N PRO A 102 0.78 38.80 -2.14
CA PRO A 102 1.73 38.32 -3.14
C PRO A 102 1.69 36.81 -3.24
N ALA A 103 1.81 36.26 -4.43
CA ALA A 103 1.94 34.83 -4.65
C ALA A 103 3.14 34.32 -3.82
N GLY A 104 2.89 33.46 -2.84
CA GLY A 104 3.93 32.91 -1.94
C GLY A 104 3.83 33.34 -0.47
N ALA A 105 2.97 34.30 -0.11
CA ALA A 105 2.77 34.68 1.28
C ALA A 105 1.90 33.63 2.03
N ALA A 106 2.32 33.26 3.23
CA ALA A 106 1.54 32.41 4.12
C ALA A 106 0.20 33.08 4.45
N ARG A 107 -0.89 32.33 4.32
CA ARG A 107 -2.23 32.82 4.66
C ARG A 107 -2.64 32.26 6.00
N VAL A 108 -2.83 33.13 6.96
CA VAL A 108 -3.23 32.78 8.31
C VAL A 108 -4.70 33.12 8.52
N LEU A 109 -5.48 32.15 8.98
CA LEU A 109 -6.87 32.32 9.39
C LEU A 109 -6.97 32.03 10.88
N ARG A 110 -7.38 33.01 11.68
CA ARG A 110 -7.65 32.85 13.11
C ARG A 110 -9.15 32.87 13.36
N LEU A 111 -9.58 31.93 14.19
CA LEU A 111 -10.97 31.72 14.59
C LEU A 111 -11.03 31.70 16.13
N ASP A 112 -11.82 32.55 16.72
CA ASP A 112 -12.00 32.64 18.18
C ASP A 112 -13.44 32.24 18.55
N GLY A 113 -13.61 31.37 19.54
CA GLY A 113 -14.91 30.84 19.97
C GLY A 113 -15.03 30.72 21.50
N GLN A 114 -16.25 30.73 21.98
CA GLN A 114 -16.61 30.56 23.40
C GLN A 114 -17.31 29.20 23.55
N VAL A 115 -16.65 28.25 24.18
CA VAL A 115 -17.15 26.87 24.32
C VAL A 115 -17.87 26.73 25.67
N PRO A 116 -19.19 26.55 25.68
CA PRO A 116 -19.93 26.29 26.92
C PRO A 116 -19.65 24.89 27.43
N THR A 117 -19.17 24.77 28.65
CA THR A 117 -18.94 23.53 29.39
C THR A 117 -19.70 23.52 30.71
N ARG A 118 -19.79 22.37 31.35
CA ARG A 118 -20.40 22.29 32.72
C ARG A 118 -19.64 23.10 33.74
N ALA A 119 -18.35 23.33 33.55
CA ALA A 119 -17.50 24.11 34.44
C ALA A 119 -17.50 25.61 34.12
N GLY A 120 -18.24 26.06 33.11
CA GLY A 120 -18.27 27.44 32.63
C GLY A 120 -17.92 27.57 31.15
N VAL A 121 -17.79 28.80 30.72
CA VAL A 121 -17.42 29.09 29.31
C VAL A 121 -15.89 29.07 29.17
N VAL A 122 -15.39 28.31 28.21
CA VAL A 122 -13.96 28.15 27.92
C VAL A 122 -13.64 28.85 26.60
N PRO A 123 -12.81 29.91 26.62
CA PRO A 123 -12.30 30.52 25.38
C PRO A 123 -11.38 29.56 24.62
N VAL A 124 -11.64 29.41 23.31
CA VAL A 124 -10.85 28.58 22.43
C VAL A 124 -10.50 29.35 21.18
N SER A 125 -9.23 29.33 20.79
CA SER A 125 -8.79 29.88 19.52
C SER A 125 -8.15 28.81 18.64
N LEU A 126 -8.44 28.86 17.33
CA LEU A 126 -7.78 28.03 16.33
C LEU A 126 -7.19 28.93 15.24
N THR A 127 -5.96 28.64 14.87
CA THR A 127 -5.24 29.34 13.80
C THR A 127 -4.80 28.35 12.74
N TYR A 128 -5.23 28.56 11.51
CA TYR A 128 -4.84 27.82 10.32
C TYR A 128 -3.79 28.61 9.56
N ASP A 129 -2.61 28.02 9.38
CA ASP A 129 -1.47 28.62 8.66
C ASP A 129 -1.18 27.75 7.42
N VAL A 130 -1.58 28.23 6.24
CA VAL A 130 -1.46 27.51 4.96
C VAL A 130 -0.08 27.79 4.35
N ARG A 131 0.69 26.73 4.13
CA ARG A 131 2.00 26.80 3.50
C ARG A 131 1.87 26.88 1.97
N PRO A 132 2.50 27.87 1.30
CA PRO A 132 2.24 28.13 -0.12
C PRO A 132 2.63 26.99 -1.05
N ASP A 133 3.74 26.28 -0.83
CA ASP A 133 4.25 25.24 -1.74
C ASP A 133 3.95 23.81 -1.30
N SER A 134 3.03 23.65 -0.35
CA SER A 134 2.72 22.37 0.27
C SER A 134 1.21 22.12 0.28
N PHE A 135 0.81 20.86 0.33
CA PHE A 135 -0.54 20.44 0.69
C PHE A 135 -0.72 20.36 2.22
N ALA A 136 0.20 20.97 2.97
CA ALA A 136 0.18 21.00 4.42
C ALA A 136 -0.27 22.36 4.94
N LEU A 137 -1.03 22.31 6.02
CA LEU A 137 -1.39 23.47 6.81
C LEU A 137 -1.06 23.17 8.28
N ARG A 138 -0.64 24.21 9.01
CA ARG A 138 -0.41 24.10 10.44
C ARG A 138 -1.62 24.61 11.19
N VAL A 139 -2.10 23.80 12.12
CA VAL A 139 -3.18 24.20 13.05
C VAL A 139 -2.58 24.38 14.43
N ARG A 140 -2.77 25.56 14.99
CA ARG A 140 -2.42 25.88 16.38
C ARG A 140 -3.66 26.37 17.09
N GLY A 141 -3.76 26.09 18.36
CA GLY A 141 -4.86 26.61 19.14
C GLY A 141 -4.50 26.82 20.59
N ALA A 142 -5.29 27.63 21.25
CA ALA A 142 -5.22 27.84 22.67
C ALA A 142 -6.58 27.54 23.30
N VAL A 143 -6.56 26.90 24.46
CA VAL A 143 -7.73 26.54 25.27
C VAL A 143 -7.49 27.07 26.67
N GLN A 144 -8.27 28.04 27.09
CA GLN A 144 -8.16 28.64 28.43
C GLN A 144 -8.99 27.87 29.46
N ALA A 145 -8.55 26.62 29.72
CA ALA A 145 -9.20 25.76 30.71
C ALA A 145 -8.45 25.76 32.04
N ALA A 146 -9.16 25.69 33.14
CA ALA A 146 -8.59 25.65 34.49
C ALA A 146 -7.99 24.29 34.90
N GLY A 147 -8.07 23.27 34.05
CA GLY A 147 -7.60 21.92 34.31
C GLY A 147 -7.14 21.18 33.05
N PRO A 148 -6.92 19.85 33.14
CA PRO A 148 -6.54 19.04 32.01
C PRO A 148 -7.55 19.15 30.87
N ALA A 149 -7.06 19.38 29.65
CA ALA A 149 -7.89 19.46 28.47
C ALA A 149 -7.29 18.59 27.34
N PHE A 150 -8.16 18.05 26.51
CA PHE A 150 -7.79 17.31 25.30
C PHE A 150 -8.62 17.80 24.12
N LEU A 151 -8.00 17.88 22.96
CA LEU A 151 -8.71 18.10 21.72
C LEU A 151 -8.84 16.74 21.01
N LEU A 152 -10.08 16.32 20.77
CA LEU A 152 -10.37 15.17 19.93
C LEU A 152 -10.47 15.67 18.49
N VAL A 153 -9.67 15.09 17.60
CA VAL A 153 -9.67 15.41 16.17
C VAL A 153 -10.27 14.23 15.43
N ASP A 154 -11.44 14.44 14.86
CA ASP A 154 -12.11 13.43 14.04
C ASP A 154 -11.55 13.53 12.61
N LEU A 155 -10.99 12.43 12.13
CA LEU A 155 -10.53 12.26 10.75
C LEU A 155 -11.72 12.16 9.79
N PRO A 156 -11.54 12.39 8.47
CA PRO A 156 -12.67 12.32 7.55
C PRO A 156 -13.30 10.91 7.58
N PRO A 157 -14.62 10.83 7.71
CA PRO A 157 -15.32 9.55 7.76
C PRO A 157 -15.30 8.81 6.42
N THR A 158 -14.96 9.50 5.37
CA THR A 158 -14.75 9.01 4.01
C THR A 158 -13.97 10.06 3.21
N ILE A 159 -13.37 9.66 2.09
CA ILE A 159 -12.79 10.58 1.11
C ILE A 159 -13.66 10.55 -0.14
N ALA A 160 -13.88 11.70 -0.75
CA ALA A 160 -14.67 11.79 -1.98
C ALA A 160 -14.07 10.90 -3.09
N PRO A 161 -14.88 10.21 -3.88
CA PRO A 161 -14.38 9.41 -4.99
C PRO A 161 -13.76 10.33 -6.05
N THR A 162 -12.53 10.03 -6.42
CA THR A 162 -11.73 10.80 -7.38
C THR A 162 -11.41 10.00 -8.63
N GLU A 163 -11.67 8.68 -8.62
CA GLU A 163 -11.34 7.75 -9.69
C GLU A 163 -12.59 7.23 -10.41
N ARG A 164 -12.41 6.71 -11.63
CA ARG A 164 -13.51 6.16 -12.43
C ARG A 164 -14.10 4.89 -11.80
N ASP A 165 -13.26 4.05 -11.23
CA ASP A 165 -13.66 2.81 -10.57
C ASP A 165 -14.02 3.09 -9.11
N THR A 166 -15.32 3.20 -8.83
CA THR A 166 -15.82 3.44 -7.47
C THR A 166 -15.65 2.23 -6.54
N ALA A 167 -15.68 1.01 -7.08
CA ALA A 167 -15.47 -0.19 -6.29
C ALA A 167 -14.00 -0.28 -5.83
N ASP A 168 -13.07 0.00 -6.73
CA ASP A 168 -11.64 0.09 -6.41
C ASP A 168 -11.37 1.20 -5.39
N HIS A 169 -12.02 2.37 -5.54
CA HIS A 169 -11.92 3.45 -4.56
C HIS A 169 -12.34 3.02 -3.15
N LEU A 170 -13.49 2.33 -3.01
CA LEU A 170 -14.00 1.86 -1.71
C LEU A 170 -13.07 0.83 -1.06
N ASN A 171 -12.46 -0.05 -1.86
CA ASN A 171 -11.51 -1.06 -1.38
C ASN A 171 -10.20 -0.45 -0.84
N HIS A 172 -9.86 0.78 -1.25
CA HIS A 172 -8.66 1.49 -0.81
C HIS A 172 -8.92 2.46 0.35
N LEU A 173 -10.18 2.66 0.78
CA LEU A 173 -10.47 3.46 1.97
C LEU A 173 -9.90 2.77 3.21
N SER A 174 -8.99 3.45 3.90
CA SER A 174 -8.30 2.92 5.05
C SER A 174 -7.81 4.02 5.99
N PHE A 175 -7.61 3.65 7.24
CA PHE A 175 -6.79 4.40 8.18
C PHE A 175 -5.36 3.87 8.15
N ALA A 176 -4.40 4.76 8.39
CA ALA A 176 -3.05 4.37 8.73
C ALA A 176 -2.53 5.26 9.85
N TRP A 177 -1.63 4.72 10.66
CA TRP A 177 -1.03 5.45 11.78
C TRP A 177 0.39 4.97 12.03
N LYS A 178 1.19 5.84 12.62
CA LYS A 178 2.55 5.51 13.00
C LYS A 178 2.74 5.74 14.49
N PRO A 179 3.02 4.68 15.25
CA PRO A 179 3.54 4.80 16.60
C PRO A 179 4.85 5.62 16.61
N ALA A 180 5.12 6.32 17.70
CA ALA A 180 6.37 7.05 17.88
C ALA A 180 7.59 6.10 17.79
N ALA A 181 7.42 4.86 18.26
CA ALA A 181 8.38 3.77 18.09
C ALA A 181 7.76 2.65 17.25
N GLY A 182 8.50 2.13 16.26
CA GLY A 182 8.06 1.03 15.41
C GLY A 182 7.64 1.44 14.00
N SER A 183 7.03 0.51 13.26
CA SER A 183 6.58 0.69 11.88
C SER A 183 5.15 1.25 11.81
N ALA A 184 4.81 1.87 10.70
CA ALA A 184 3.44 2.29 10.41
C ALA A 184 2.52 1.07 10.30
N LYS A 185 1.26 1.24 10.72
CA LYS A 185 0.21 0.23 10.66
C LYS A 185 -0.97 0.79 9.88
N GLY A 186 -1.80 -0.09 9.34
CA GLY A 186 -2.99 0.33 8.58
C GLY A 186 -4.17 -0.61 8.84
N GLU A 187 -5.37 -0.06 8.69
CA GLU A 187 -6.62 -0.79 8.81
C GLU A 187 -7.59 -0.32 7.72
N ALA A 188 -8.03 -1.23 6.87
CA ALA A 188 -9.04 -0.93 5.87
C ALA A 188 -10.39 -0.64 6.54
N PHE A 189 -11.19 0.27 5.99
CA PHE A 189 -12.53 0.53 6.51
C PHE A 189 -13.38 -0.75 6.53
N GLY A 190 -13.20 -1.61 5.51
CA GLY A 190 -13.86 -2.92 5.45
C GLY A 190 -13.33 -3.97 6.44
N GLY A 191 -12.20 -3.73 7.08
CA GLY A 191 -11.65 -4.58 8.13
C GLY A 191 -12.30 -4.40 9.49
N LEU A 192 -13.09 -3.32 9.67
CA LEU A 192 -13.83 -3.03 10.89
C LEU A 192 -15.32 -3.36 10.70
N ASP A 193 -15.89 -4.15 11.58
CA ASP A 193 -17.32 -4.41 11.54
C ASP A 193 -18.13 -3.18 11.97
N PRO A 194 -19.37 -2.98 11.49
CA PRO A 194 -20.19 -1.85 11.91
C PRO A 194 -20.35 -1.78 13.42
N GLY A 195 -19.93 -0.66 14.03
CA GLY A 195 -19.91 -0.47 15.47
C GLY A 195 -18.73 -1.10 16.21
N GLU A 196 -17.87 -1.88 15.55
CA GLU A 196 -16.61 -2.35 16.14
C GLU A 196 -15.73 -1.16 16.49
N ARG A 197 -15.21 -1.16 17.71
CA ARG A 197 -14.26 -0.15 18.19
C ARG A 197 -12.91 -0.77 18.43
N ARG A 198 -11.89 -0.16 17.82
CA ARG A 198 -10.48 -0.53 18.02
C ARG A 198 -9.73 0.66 18.59
N LEU A 199 -9.17 0.47 19.77
CA LEU A 199 -8.37 1.47 20.45
C LEU A 199 -6.90 1.20 20.22
N VAL A 200 -6.16 2.22 19.77
CA VAL A 200 -4.70 2.24 19.63
C VAL A 200 -4.17 3.17 20.72
N ALA A 201 -3.83 2.60 21.86
CA ALA A 201 -3.34 3.32 23.04
C ALA A 201 -1.80 3.46 23.01
N ASP A 202 -1.28 3.98 21.90
CA ASP A 202 0.15 4.24 21.68
C ASP A 202 0.40 5.73 21.50
N SER A 203 1.60 6.19 21.84
CA SER A 203 2.09 7.51 21.42
C SER A 203 2.25 7.54 19.90
N LEU A 204 1.53 8.42 19.20
CA LEU A 204 1.45 8.43 17.75
C LEU A 204 2.15 9.66 17.15
N SER A 205 2.96 9.43 16.12
CA SER A 205 3.58 10.51 15.33
C SER A 205 2.62 11.11 14.33
N TRP A 206 1.73 10.30 13.76
CA TRP A 206 0.68 10.72 12.84
C TRP A 206 -0.43 9.67 12.71
N ALA A 207 -1.60 10.13 12.26
CA ALA A 207 -2.71 9.30 11.84
C ALA A 207 -3.35 9.89 10.58
N VAL A 208 -3.79 9.04 9.65
CA VAL A 208 -4.38 9.45 8.37
C VAL A 208 -5.64 8.65 8.05
N ALA A 209 -6.57 9.28 7.34
CA ALA A 209 -7.57 8.60 6.53
C ALA A 209 -7.20 8.78 5.06
N LYS A 210 -7.25 7.72 4.28
CA LYS A 210 -6.76 7.73 2.91
C LYS A 210 -7.66 6.96 1.95
N SER A 211 -7.59 7.34 0.69
CA SER A 211 -8.08 6.60 -0.47
C SER A 211 -6.89 6.05 -1.27
N LYS A 212 -7.11 5.66 -2.50
CA LYS A 212 -6.03 5.12 -3.37
C LYS A 212 -4.89 6.12 -3.58
N TYR A 213 -5.20 7.38 -3.90
CA TYR A 213 -4.20 8.38 -4.30
C TYR A 213 -4.16 9.63 -3.42
N PHE A 214 -5.14 9.82 -2.55
CA PHE A 214 -5.25 11.00 -1.71
C PHE A 214 -5.42 10.62 -0.24
N LEU A 215 -4.89 11.47 0.63
CA LEU A 215 -5.04 11.29 2.06
C LEU A 215 -5.29 12.61 2.78
N VAL A 216 -5.89 12.50 3.95
CA VAL A 216 -5.96 13.55 4.96
C VAL A 216 -5.32 13.01 6.22
N GLY A 217 -4.24 13.63 6.63
CA GLY A 217 -3.43 13.20 7.76
C GLY A 217 -3.22 14.29 8.78
N VAL A 218 -3.15 13.89 10.02
CA VAL A 218 -2.80 14.73 11.16
C VAL A 218 -1.48 14.24 11.73
N LEU A 219 -0.49 15.12 11.79
CA LEU A 219 0.87 14.84 12.22
C LEU A 219 1.19 15.66 13.48
N ALA A 220 1.87 15.04 14.43
CA ALA A 220 2.41 15.76 15.58
C ALA A 220 3.45 16.80 15.11
N PRO A 221 3.54 17.99 15.69
CA PRO A 221 4.54 18.97 15.32
C PRO A 221 5.96 18.40 15.43
N GLN A 222 6.88 18.86 14.57
CA GLN A 222 8.29 18.43 14.66
C GLN A 222 8.89 18.90 16.00
N GLY A 223 9.43 17.94 16.76
CA GLY A 223 9.91 18.20 18.12
C GLY A 223 8.82 18.44 19.17
N GLY A 224 7.54 18.35 18.76
CA GLY A 224 6.38 18.45 19.65
C GLY A 224 6.00 17.14 20.32
N ARG A 225 4.97 17.20 21.15
CA ARG A 225 4.43 15.99 21.81
C ARG A 225 3.70 15.10 20.80
N PRO A 226 3.88 13.79 20.87
CA PRO A 226 3.08 12.84 20.09
C PRO A 226 1.63 12.86 20.57
N PHE A 227 0.74 12.35 19.75
CA PHE A 227 -0.66 12.14 20.11
C PHE A 227 -0.79 10.97 21.09
N SER A 228 -1.82 10.99 21.91
CA SER A 228 -1.94 10.03 23.02
C SER A 228 -2.63 8.73 22.59
N GLU A 229 -3.57 8.81 21.67
CA GLU A 229 -4.48 7.69 21.36
C GLU A 229 -5.16 7.89 20.00
N LEU A 230 -5.48 6.79 19.32
CA LEU A 230 -6.35 6.76 18.14
C LEU A 230 -7.48 5.74 18.37
N SER A 231 -8.71 6.19 18.30
CA SER A 231 -9.90 5.33 18.31
C SER A 231 -10.44 5.17 16.90
N LEU A 232 -10.59 3.93 16.44
CA LEU A 232 -11.20 3.58 15.16
C LEU A 232 -12.55 2.91 15.42
N GLU A 233 -13.59 3.32 14.66
CA GLU A 233 -14.93 2.75 14.76
C GLU A 233 -15.45 2.41 13.36
N GLY A 234 -15.87 1.16 13.17
CA GLY A 234 -16.45 0.68 11.93
C GLY A 234 -17.81 1.32 11.66
N GLY A 235 -18.00 1.74 10.42
CA GLY A 235 -19.20 2.47 10.02
C GLY A 235 -20.09 1.69 9.05
N VAL A 236 -20.89 2.44 8.30
CA VAL A 236 -21.89 1.88 7.37
C VAL A 236 -21.23 1.14 6.22
N ARG A 237 -21.78 -0.03 5.88
CA ARG A 237 -21.39 -0.84 4.72
C ARG A 237 -22.44 -0.76 3.62
N THR A 238 -21.99 -0.80 2.38
CA THR A 238 -22.82 -1.04 1.21
C THR A 238 -22.36 -2.35 0.58
N GLY A 239 -23.12 -3.41 0.78
CA GLY A 239 -22.70 -4.77 0.44
C GLY A 239 -21.48 -5.21 1.26
N LYS A 240 -20.40 -5.63 0.58
CA LYS A 240 -19.13 -6.04 1.23
C LYS A 240 -18.18 -4.88 1.52
N ALA A 241 -18.37 -3.71 0.92
CA ALA A 241 -17.49 -2.57 1.05
C ALA A 241 -17.98 -1.62 2.16
N ALA A 242 -17.06 -1.20 3.03
CA ALA A 242 -17.33 -0.13 3.99
C ALA A 242 -17.17 1.22 3.28
N THR A 243 -18.22 2.04 3.35
CA THR A 243 -18.25 3.35 2.70
C THR A 243 -17.82 4.47 3.64
N ARG A 244 -17.92 4.24 4.93
CA ARG A 244 -17.61 5.19 6.00
C ARG A 244 -17.04 4.45 7.20
N ALA A 245 -16.14 5.12 7.93
CA ALA A 245 -15.65 4.70 9.24
C ALA A 245 -15.28 5.95 10.03
N ARG A 246 -15.14 5.87 11.33
CA ARG A 246 -14.74 6.99 12.18
C ARG A 246 -13.34 6.74 12.74
N GLY A 247 -12.45 7.72 12.59
CA GLY A 247 -11.15 7.77 13.26
C GLY A 247 -11.09 9.01 14.14
N THR A 248 -10.80 8.86 15.41
CA THR A 248 -10.68 9.96 16.38
C THR A 248 -9.31 9.93 17.01
N LEU A 249 -8.55 11.02 16.85
CA LEU A 249 -7.22 11.20 17.41
C LEU A 249 -7.28 12.09 18.64
N VAL A 250 -6.61 11.69 19.72
CA VAL A 250 -6.56 12.44 20.98
C VAL A 250 -5.29 13.29 21.02
N VAL A 251 -5.47 14.60 21.00
CA VAL A 251 -4.39 15.60 21.04
C VAL A 251 -4.35 16.22 22.44
N PRO A 252 -3.26 16.04 23.21
CA PRO A 252 -3.13 16.65 24.52
C PRO A 252 -2.97 18.18 24.41
N VAL A 253 -3.73 18.91 25.21
CA VAL A 253 -3.56 20.36 25.40
C VAL A 253 -2.53 20.58 26.52
N ALA A 254 -1.40 21.17 26.20
CA ALA A 254 -0.31 21.40 27.14
C ALA A 254 -0.11 22.90 27.37
N ASN A 255 -0.10 23.31 28.64
CA ASN A 255 0.04 24.72 29.01
C ASN A 255 -1.01 25.62 28.30
N GLY A 256 -2.23 25.12 28.15
CA GLY A 256 -3.30 25.83 27.47
C GLY A 256 -3.17 25.89 25.94
N GLY A 257 -2.18 25.24 25.33
CA GLY A 257 -1.97 25.26 23.89
C GLY A 257 -1.89 23.86 23.26
N PHE A 258 -2.21 23.77 21.99
CA PHE A 258 -2.01 22.58 21.17
C PHE A 258 -1.52 22.97 19.77
N GLY A 259 -0.90 22.03 19.10
CA GLY A 259 -0.46 22.19 17.71
C GLY A 259 -0.50 20.87 16.98
N LEU A 260 -0.84 20.94 15.70
CA LEU A 260 -0.80 19.81 14.78
C LEU A 260 -0.50 20.30 13.36
N ASP A 261 0.19 19.49 12.59
CA ASP A 261 0.35 19.69 11.16
C ASP A 261 -0.71 18.85 10.44
N VAL A 262 -1.43 19.42 9.49
CA VAL A 262 -2.44 18.72 8.69
C VAL A 262 -1.91 18.64 7.27
N TYR A 263 -1.91 17.45 6.70
CA TYR A 263 -1.66 17.24 5.28
C TYR A 263 -2.96 16.76 4.61
N ALA A 264 -3.46 17.50 3.65
CA ALA A 264 -4.63 17.13 2.87
C ALA A 264 -4.28 17.24 1.39
N GLY A 265 -3.96 16.12 0.77
CA GLY A 265 -3.40 16.14 -0.58
C GLY A 265 -3.08 14.78 -1.18
N PRO A 266 -2.33 14.80 -2.31
CA PRO A 266 -1.94 13.60 -3.04
C PRO A 266 -0.88 12.78 -2.29
N GLN A 267 -0.89 11.47 -2.49
CA GLN A 267 0.11 10.56 -1.95
C GLN A 267 1.38 10.53 -2.82
N GLU A 268 1.90 11.71 -3.22
CA GLU A 268 3.19 11.82 -3.90
C GLU A 268 4.31 11.47 -2.92
N TRP A 269 5.09 10.46 -3.23
CA TRP A 269 6.13 9.95 -2.34
C TRP A 269 7.10 11.02 -1.85
N ARG A 270 7.58 11.90 -2.76
CA ARG A 270 8.51 12.99 -2.40
C ARG A 270 7.90 14.00 -1.45
N ARG A 271 6.63 14.33 -1.62
CA ARG A 271 5.91 15.27 -0.74
C ARG A 271 5.67 14.69 0.64
N LEU A 272 5.37 13.39 0.71
CA LEU A 272 5.23 12.70 1.98
C LEU A 272 6.56 12.64 2.73
N VAL A 273 7.66 12.31 2.05
CA VAL A 273 9.02 12.35 2.63
C VAL A 273 9.35 13.75 3.17
N ALA A 274 8.99 14.82 2.45
CA ALA A 274 9.23 16.20 2.87
C ALA A 274 8.51 16.60 4.16
N GLN A 275 7.44 15.88 4.56
CA GLN A 275 6.78 16.09 5.86
C GLN A 275 7.60 15.54 7.03
N GLY A 276 8.57 14.63 6.76
CA GLY A 276 9.33 13.94 7.79
C GLY A 276 8.49 12.91 8.56
N ARG A 277 8.98 12.46 9.71
CA ARG A 277 8.32 11.50 10.64
C ARG A 277 7.98 10.18 9.95
N HIS A 278 8.68 9.83 8.86
CA HIS A 278 8.39 8.68 8.00
C HIS A 278 6.93 8.70 7.49
N PHE A 279 6.46 9.88 7.07
CA PHE A 279 5.09 10.04 6.58
C PHE A 279 4.88 9.36 5.22
N GLU A 280 5.94 9.08 4.48
CA GLU A 280 5.93 8.23 3.29
C GLU A 280 5.43 6.80 3.56
N ASP A 281 5.52 6.33 4.81
CA ASP A 281 5.00 5.03 5.24
C ASP A 281 3.46 5.03 5.45
N SER A 282 2.76 6.10 5.09
CA SER A 282 1.29 6.15 5.13
C SER A 282 0.61 5.09 4.25
N ASN A 283 1.38 4.43 3.37
CA ASN A 283 1.01 3.20 2.69
C ASN A 283 1.81 2.01 3.29
N PRO A 284 1.33 1.36 4.35
CA PRO A 284 1.98 0.18 4.91
C PRO A 284 1.77 -1.01 3.98
N TYR A 285 2.73 -1.27 3.08
CA TYR A 285 2.65 -2.32 2.08
C TYR A 285 2.95 -3.69 2.67
N GLY A 286 2.15 -4.68 2.29
CA GLY A 286 2.43 -6.09 2.58
C GLY A 286 1.74 -6.67 3.81
N GLY A 287 0.97 -5.89 4.59
CA GLY A 287 0.27 -6.39 5.77
C GLY A 287 1.21 -7.12 6.74
N TRP A 288 0.99 -8.41 7.02
CA TRP A 288 1.86 -9.22 7.88
C TRP A 288 3.27 -9.44 7.32
N LEU A 289 3.47 -9.29 6.00
CA LEU A 289 4.79 -9.34 5.33
C LEU A 289 5.43 -7.95 5.20
N GLN A 290 4.90 -6.92 5.84
CA GLN A 290 5.38 -5.54 5.70
C GLN A 290 6.89 -5.40 5.91
N GLY A 291 7.45 -6.06 6.91
CA GLY A 291 8.89 -6.01 7.20
C GLY A 291 9.78 -6.45 6.02
N ILE A 292 9.24 -7.29 5.13
CA ILE A 292 9.94 -7.78 3.94
C ILE A 292 9.56 -6.95 2.71
N VAL A 293 8.28 -6.69 2.49
CA VAL A 293 7.75 -6.04 1.28
C VAL A 293 8.08 -4.54 1.23
N GLN A 294 7.95 -3.84 2.36
CA GLN A 294 8.14 -2.39 2.43
C GLN A 294 9.53 -1.90 1.95
N PRO A 295 10.67 -2.52 2.34
CA PRO A 295 11.97 -2.11 1.84
C PRO A 295 12.09 -2.22 0.31
N PHE A 296 11.58 -3.32 -0.28
CA PHE A 296 11.58 -3.50 -1.73
C PHE A 296 10.68 -2.48 -2.44
N ALA A 297 9.51 -2.16 -1.87
CA ALA A 297 8.61 -1.14 -2.40
C ALA A 297 9.27 0.24 -2.38
N THR A 298 9.96 0.59 -1.28
CA THR A 298 10.70 1.85 -1.17
C THR A 298 11.84 1.94 -2.18
N ILE A 299 12.59 0.85 -2.40
CA ILE A 299 13.66 0.80 -3.43
C ILE A 299 13.03 0.97 -4.81
N ALA A 300 11.93 0.28 -5.09
CA ALA A 300 11.27 0.33 -6.39
C ALA A 300 10.76 1.73 -6.73
N ILE A 301 10.06 2.40 -5.79
CA ILE A 301 9.55 3.75 -6.05
C ILE A 301 10.68 4.77 -6.22
N ARG A 302 11.74 4.69 -5.41
CA ARG A 302 12.93 5.53 -5.56
C ARG A 302 13.59 5.31 -6.92
N GLY A 303 13.71 4.05 -7.33
CA GLY A 303 14.27 3.69 -8.64
C GLY A 303 13.46 4.24 -9.80
N VAL A 304 12.13 4.09 -9.76
CA VAL A 304 11.21 4.63 -10.77
C VAL A 304 11.33 6.15 -10.88
N LEU A 305 11.29 6.86 -9.75
CA LEU A 305 11.37 8.31 -9.72
C LEU A 305 12.75 8.80 -10.19
N TRP A 306 13.83 8.14 -9.77
CA TRP A 306 15.19 8.45 -10.21
C TRP A 306 15.36 8.25 -11.73
N MET A 307 14.85 7.13 -12.27
CA MET A 307 14.92 6.85 -13.71
C MET A 307 14.11 7.88 -14.50
N HIS A 308 12.92 8.24 -14.03
CA HIS A 308 12.09 9.27 -14.69
C HIS A 308 12.83 10.60 -14.79
N ASP A 309 13.40 11.07 -13.67
CA ASP A 309 14.07 12.38 -13.61
C ASP A 309 15.38 12.40 -14.40
N THR A 310 16.19 11.34 -14.24
CA THR A 310 17.54 11.28 -14.82
C THR A 310 17.49 11.02 -16.33
N LEU A 311 16.64 10.07 -16.75
CA LEU A 311 16.54 9.67 -18.14
C LEU A 311 15.51 10.50 -18.93
N ARG A 312 14.69 11.30 -18.24
CA ARG A 312 13.60 12.11 -18.81
C ARG A 312 12.63 11.28 -19.67
N LEU A 313 12.47 10.01 -19.33
CA LEU A 313 11.55 9.11 -20.00
C LEU A 313 10.14 9.23 -19.40
N SER A 314 9.10 9.03 -20.24
CA SER A 314 7.75 8.87 -19.70
C SER A 314 7.67 7.62 -18.80
N TYR A 315 6.78 7.62 -17.83
CA TYR A 315 6.67 6.50 -16.88
C TYR A 315 6.48 5.14 -17.55
N GLY A 316 5.77 5.05 -18.68
CA GLY A 316 5.64 3.80 -19.43
C GLY A 316 7.00 3.23 -19.87
N TRP A 317 7.90 4.07 -20.42
CA TRP A 317 9.25 3.65 -20.78
C TRP A 317 10.14 3.37 -19.56
N VAL A 318 9.92 4.11 -18.46
CA VAL A 318 10.59 3.82 -17.18
C VAL A 318 10.24 2.42 -16.69
N LEU A 319 8.96 1.99 -16.79
CA LEU A 319 8.54 0.65 -16.40
C LEU A 319 9.18 -0.44 -17.29
N VAL A 320 9.27 -0.20 -18.58
CA VAL A 320 10.00 -1.10 -19.49
C VAL A 320 11.48 -1.18 -19.10
N ALA A 321 12.13 -0.05 -18.91
CA ALA A 321 13.54 -0.01 -18.51
C ALA A 321 13.79 -0.66 -17.15
N LEU A 322 12.88 -0.45 -16.18
CA LEU A 322 12.92 -1.11 -14.87
C LEU A 322 12.80 -2.63 -15.01
N GLY A 323 11.89 -3.11 -15.88
CA GLY A 323 11.73 -4.54 -16.15
C GLY A 323 13.02 -5.17 -16.69
N VAL A 324 13.68 -4.50 -17.63
CA VAL A 324 14.98 -4.93 -18.16
C VAL A 324 16.06 -4.90 -17.08
N LEU A 325 16.17 -3.78 -16.35
CA LEU A 325 17.20 -3.57 -15.33
C LEU A 325 17.12 -4.63 -14.22
N VAL A 326 15.94 -4.82 -13.64
CA VAL A 326 15.71 -5.83 -12.58
C VAL A 326 16.08 -7.22 -13.09
N ARG A 327 15.74 -7.53 -14.34
CA ARG A 327 16.08 -8.82 -14.96
C ARG A 327 17.60 -9.00 -15.11
N LEU A 328 18.31 -7.97 -15.56
CA LEU A 328 19.76 -8.02 -15.69
C LEU A 328 20.46 -8.16 -14.33
N VAL A 329 20.01 -7.43 -13.32
CA VAL A 329 20.55 -7.52 -11.95
C VAL A 329 20.33 -8.91 -11.35
N LEU A 330 19.15 -9.49 -11.56
CA LEU A 330 18.82 -10.82 -11.04
C LEU A 330 19.34 -11.98 -11.92
N TRP A 331 19.89 -11.70 -13.09
CA TRP A 331 20.38 -12.71 -14.03
C TRP A 331 21.37 -13.72 -13.39
N PRO A 332 22.47 -13.30 -12.73
CA PRO A 332 23.43 -14.24 -12.17
C PRO A 332 22.81 -15.13 -11.10
N LEU A 333 21.95 -14.55 -10.27
CA LEU A 333 21.25 -15.31 -9.23
C LEU A 333 20.32 -16.36 -9.85
N GLN A 334 19.52 -15.98 -10.83
CA GLN A 334 18.62 -16.89 -11.52
C GLN A 334 19.36 -17.99 -12.28
N GLN A 335 20.49 -17.65 -12.90
CA GLN A 335 21.35 -18.64 -13.58
C GLN A 335 21.83 -19.73 -12.62
N ASN A 336 22.30 -19.37 -11.43
CA ASN A 336 22.71 -20.32 -10.40
C ASN A 336 21.54 -21.19 -9.91
N MET A 337 20.38 -20.59 -9.68
CA MET A 337 19.18 -21.32 -9.30
C MET A 337 18.74 -22.32 -10.36
N MET A 338 18.78 -21.94 -11.63
CA MET A 338 18.42 -22.82 -12.74
C MET A 338 19.41 -23.98 -12.90
N ARG A 339 20.72 -23.75 -12.71
CA ARG A 339 21.72 -24.82 -12.69
C ARG A 339 21.48 -25.83 -11.54
N ASN A 340 21.10 -25.34 -10.38
CA ASN A 340 20.73 -26.23 -9.25
C ASN A 340 19.45 -27.02 -9.56
N GLN A 341 18.47 -26.42 -10.21
CA GLN A 341 17.27 -27.11 -10.66
C GLN A 341 17.60 -28.21 -11.70
N LEU A 342 18.58 -27.97 -12.59
CA LEU A 342 19.05 -29.00 -13.51
C LEU A 342 19.66 -30.20 -12.81
N LYS A 343 20.43 -30.00 -11.72
CA LYS A 343 20.96 -31.11 -10.90
C LYS A 343 19.83 -31.92 -10.28
N MET A 344 18.81 -31.24 -9.73
CA MET A 344 17.63 -31.90 -9.14
C MET A 344 16.86 -32.73 -10.18
N GLN A 345 16.69 -32.21 -11.40
CA GLN A 345 16.01 -32.93 -12.49
C GLN A 345 16.73 -34.22 -12.87
N ARG A 346 18.08 -34.26 -12.81
CA ARG A 346 18.86 -35.47 -13.13
C ARG A 346 18.65 -36.61 -12.13
N ILE A 347 18.43 -36.31 -10.87
CA ILE A 347 18.20 -37.32 -9.82
C ILE A 347 16.71 -37.67 -9.66
N GLN A 348 15.80 -36.94 -10.32
CA GLN A 348 14.37 -37.18 -10.23
C GLN A 348 13.93 -38.61 -10.59
N PRO A 349 14.48 -39.29 -11.63
CA PRO A 349 14.13 -40.68 -11.94
C PRO A 349 14.47 -41.62 -10.77
N GLU A 350 15.64 -41.47 -10.14
CA GLU A 350 16.05 -42.27 -8.99
C GLU A 350 15.16 -42.03 -7.78
N MET A 351 14.79 -40.77 -7.55
CA MET A 351 13.86 -40.38 -6.50
C MET A 351 12.48 -41.02 -6.69
N THR A 352 12.00 -41.07 -7.94
CA THR A 352 10.71 -41.70 -8.25
C THR A 352 10.76 -43.21 -8.01
N LEU A 353 11.85 -43.87 -8.34
CA LEU A 353 12.05 -45.29 -8.05
C LEU A 353 12.06 -45.57 -6.54
N VAL A 354 12.76 -44.75 -5.76
CA VAL A 354 12.77 -44.85 -4.30
C VAL A 354 11.37 -44.67 -3.72
N GLN A 355 10.63 -43.66 -4.18
CA GLN A 355 9.23 -43.40 -3.76
C GLN A 355 8.30 -44.60 -4.08
N GLN A 356 8.45 -45.20 -5.25
CA GLN A 356 7.67 -46.37 -5.64
C GLN A 356 8.04 -47.61 -4.82
N ARG A 357 9.32 -47.84 -4.58
CA ARG A 357 9.84 -49.01 -3.86
C ARG A 357 9.45 -49.00 -2.39
N TYR A 358 9.49 -47.84 -1.75
CA TYR A 358 9.24 -47.69 -0.29
C TYR A 358 7.91 -46.98 0.01
N LYS A 359 6.93 -47.10 -0.87
CA LYS A 359 5.61 -46.44 -0.75
C LYS A 359 4.92 -46.74 0.58
N ASN A 360 5.14 -47.95 1.15
CA ASN A 360 4.52 -48.40 2.39
C ASN A 360 5.41 -48.21 3.64
N ASP A 361 6.62 -47.66 3.48
CA ASP A 361 7.53 -47.42 4.59
C ASP A 361 8.11 -46.00 4.50
N PRO A 362 7.41 -45.00 5.10
CA PRO A 362 7.82 -43.59 5.02
C PRO A 362 9.20 -43.33 5.61
N GLN A 363 9.62 -44.06 6.64
CA GLN A 363 10.91 -43.86 7.29
C GLN A 363 12.07 -44.30 6.39
N ARG A 364 11.97 -45.48 5.80
CA ARG A 364 12.95 -45.97 4.82
C ARG A 364 12.97 -45.14 3.56
N MET A 365 11.80 -44.74 3.09
CA MET A 365 11.70 -43.83 1.93
C MET A 365 12.50 -42.54 2.17
N GLN A 366 12.36 -41.92 3.34
CA GLN A 366 13.10 -40.71 3.69
C GLN A 366 14.60 -40.95 3.78
N GLN A 367 15.04 -42.07 4.39
CA GLN A 367 16.45 -42.43 4.50
C GLN A 367 17.11 -42.66 3.13
N GLU A 368 16.44 -43.44 2.27
CA GLU A 368 16.94 -43.71 0.90
C GLU A 368 16.93 -42.44 0.01
N MET A 369 15.93 -41.57 0.17
CA MET A 369 15.93 -40.28 -0.49
C MET A 369 17.12 -39.41 -0.06
N MET A 370 17.46 -39.40 1.24
CA MET A 370 18.62 -38.70 1.76
C MET A 370 19.93 -39.29 1.22
N ALA A 371 20.01 -40.64 1.10
CA ALA A 371 21.17 -41.32 0.50
C ALA A 371 21.37 -40.92 -0.98
N VAL A 372 20.29 -40.84 -1.76
CA VAL A 372 20.35 -40.39 -3.16
C VAL A 372 20.84 -38.94 -3.24
N TYR A 373 20.37 -38.05 -2.36
CA TYR A 373 20.87 -36.67 -2.31
C TYR A 373 22.37 -36.61 -2.00
N ALA A 374 22.81 -37.36 -0.99
CA ALA A 374 24.21 -37.42 -0.56
C ALA A 374 25.12 -37.97 -1.70
N ALA A 375 24.68 -39.04 -2.38
CA ALA A 375 25.43 -39.66 -3.48
C ALA A 375 25.67 -38.70 -4.66
N HIS A 376 24.75 -37.77 -4.89
CA HIS A 376 24.88 -36.79 -5.99
C HIS A 376 25.39 -35.41 -5.51
N GLY A 377 25.86 -35.30 -4.26
CA GLY A 377 26.37 -34.03 -3.68
C GLY A 377 25.32 -32.94 -3.61
N VAL A 378 24.04 -33.30 -3.46
CA VAL A 378 22.92 -32.39 -3.35
C VAL A 378 22.52 -32.27 -1.86
N SER A 379 22.41 -31.05 -1.36
CA SER A 379 22.01 -30.83 0.03
C SER A 379 20.63 -31.45 0.31
N PRO A 380 20.41 -32.10 1.47
CA PRO A 380 19.09 -32.58 1.89
C PRO A 380 17.99 -31.50 1.91
N PHE A 381 18.39 -30.24 2.09
CA PHE A 381 17.51 -29.08 1.98
C PHE A 381 17.16 -28.74 0.53
N ALA A 382 17.67 -29.46 -0.46
CA ALA A 382 17.40 -29.20 -1.89
C ALA A 382 15.92 -29.38 -2.23
N THR A 383 15.16 -30.17 -1.47
CA THR A 383 13.71 -30.26 -1.62
C THR A 383 13.03 -28.94 -1.26
N ILE A 384 13.46 -28.27 -0.20
CA ILE A 384 12.98 -26.95 0.20
C ILE A 384 13.58 -25.88 -0.72
N THR A 385 14.87 -25.97 -1.05
CA THR A 385 15.51 -25.05 -1.99
C THR A 385 15.04 -25.25 -3.43
N GLY A 386 14.41 -26.36 -3.77
CA GLY A 386 13.79 -26.61 -5.07
C GLY A 386 12.56 -25.73 -5.33
N CYS A 387 11.79 -25.36 -4.31
CA CYS A 387 10.70 -24.39 -4.41
C CYS A 387 11.13 -22.94 -4.09
N LEU A 388 12.29 -22.72 -3.49
CA LEU A 388 12.85 -21.42 -3.16
C LEU A 388 12.98 -20.50 -4.38
N PRO A 389 13.35 -20.98 -5.59
CA PRO A 389 13.36 -20.17 -6.81
C PRO A 389 12.00 -19.54 -7.14
N MET A 390 10.92 -20.21 -6.77
CA MET A 390 9.56 -19.69 -6.98
C MET A 390 9.18 -18.66 -5.91
N LEU A 391 9.69 -18.80 -4.69
CA LEU A 391 9.38 -17.91 -3.57
C LEU A 391 10.23 -16.62 -3.57
N LEU A 392 11.47 -16.66 -4.10
CA LEU A 392 12.38 -15.53 -4.08
C LEU A 392 11.85 -14.28 -4.83
N PRO A 393 11.16 -14.40 -5.99
CA PRO A 393 10.56 -13.25 -6.65
C PRO A 393 9.30 -12.71 -5.96
N MET A 394 8.68 -13.48 -5.04
CA MET A 394 7.41 -13.09 -4.42
C MET A 394 7.47 -11.77 -3.65
N PRO A 395 8.48 -11.48 -2.81
CA PRO A 395 8.57 -10.18 -2.14
C PRO A 395 8.69 -9.02 -3.13
N ILE A 396 9.47 -9.20 -4.20
CA ILE A 396 9.62 -8.20 -5.26
C ILE A 396 8.29 -8.04 -6.02
N PHE A 397 7.62 -9.14 -6.32
CA PHE A 397 6.29 -9.14 -6.94
C PHE A 397 5.29 -8.33 -6.13
N PHE A 398 5.13 -8.63 -4.84
CA PHE A 398 4.20 -7.91 -3.99
C PHE A 398 4.59 -6.45 -3.81
N ALA A 399 5.88 -6.16 -3.66
CA ALA A 399 6.36 -4.79 -3.57
C ALA A 399 5.97 -3.96 -4.79
N LEU A 400 6.25 -4.47 -5.99
CA LEU A 400 5.88 -3.81 -7.23
C LEU A 400 4.37 -3.74 -7.44
N PHE A 401 3.64 -4.80 -7.08
CA PHE A 401 2.17 -4.80 -7.12
C PHE A 401 1.59 -3.65 -6.30
N PHE A 402 2.04 -3.46 -5.06
CA PHE A 402 1.58 -2.36 -4.22
C PHE A 402 2.04 -1.00 -4.73
N VAL A 403 3.28 -0.89 -5.21
CA VAL A 403 3.80 0.36 -5.79
C VAL A 403 2.97 0.76 -7.00
N PHE A 404 2.73 -0.13 -7.94
CA PHE A 404 1.98 0.18 -9.16
C PHE A 404 0.50 0.49 -8.91
N GLN A 405 -0.09 -0.08 -7.86
CA GLN A 405 -1.47 0.24 -7.50
C GLN A 405 -1.63 1.58 -6.78
N ASN A 406 -0.65 1.99 -5.99
CA ASN A 406 -0.81 3.12 -5.08
C ASN A 406 0.01 4.37 -5.45
N THR A 407 0.88 4.29 -6.48
CA THR A 407 1.72 5.40 -6.90
C THR A 407 0.94 6.38 -7.76
N ILE A 408 0.69 7.58 -7.23
CA ILE A 408 -0.10 8.62 -7.92
C ILE A 408 0.60 9.15 -9.17
N GLU A 409 1.91 9.03 -9.27
CA GLU A 409 2.73 9.45 -10.40
C GLU A 409 2.39 8.70 -11.70
N PHE A 410 1.75 7.55 -11.60
CA PHE A 410 1.26 6.79 -12.78
C PHE A 410 -0.14 7.20 -13.22
N ARG A 411 -0.85 7.96 -12.39
CA ARG A 411 -2.24 8.35 -12.62
C ARG A 411 -2.36 9.31 -13.79
N GLY A 412 -3.17 8.94 -14.79
CA GLY A 412 -3.40 9.76 -15.99
C GLY A 412 -2.22 9.78 -16.98
N VAL A 413 -1.22 8.90 -16.81
CA VAL A 413 -0.08 8.81 -17.74
C VAL A 413 -0.44 7.92 -18.93
N PRO A 414 -0.48 8.46 -20.16
CA PRO A 414 -0.74 7.65 -21.35
C PRO A 414 0.49 6.86 -21.78
N PHE A 415 0.28 5.64 -22.32
CA PHE A 415 1.31 4.85 -22.93
C PHE A 415 0.74 3.90 -23.99
N LEU A 416 1.26 3.95 -25.21
CA LEU A 416 0.76 3.22 -26.38
C LEU A 416 -0.74 3.46 -26.58
N TRP A 417 -1.57 2.42 -26.51
CA TRP A 417 -3.04 2.51 -26.64
C TRP A 417 -3.75 2.81 -25.32
N MET A 418 -3.03 2.84 -24.20
CA MET A 418 -3.57 3.08 -22.88
C MET A 418 -3.59 4.57 -22.58
N ALA A 419 -4.75 5.10 -22.23
CA ALA A 419 -4.89 6.50 -21.82
C ALA A 419 -4.35 6.75 -20.38
N ASP A 420 -4.23 5.68 -19.58
CA ASP A 420 -3.81 5.75 -18.19
C ASP A 420 -3.25 4.38 -17.76
N ILE A 421 -1.94 4.31 -17.52
CA ILE A 421 -1.26 3.07 -17.11
C ILE A 421 -1.58 2.62 -15.69
N SER A 422 -2.19 3.49 -14.87
CA SER A 422 -2.65 3.15 -13.52
C SER A 422 -3.99 2.39 -13.52
N LEU A 423 -4.69 2.36 -14.64
CA LEU A 423 -5.93 1.64 -14.84
C LEU A 423 -5.67 0.27 -15.50
N LYS A 424 -6.72 -0.54 -15.57
CA LYS A 424 -6.70 -1.82 -16.31
C LYS A 424 -6.55 -1.54 -17.81
N ASP A 425 -5.92 -2.46 -18.52
CA ASP A 425 -5.84 -2.39 -20.00
C ASP A 425 -7.26 -2.51 -20.60
N PRO A 426 -7.75 -1.48 -21.31
CA PRO A 426 -9.12 -1.47 -21.84
C PRO A 426 -9.39 -2.55 -22.89
N PHE A 427 -8.37 -3.04 -23.57
CA PHE A 427 -8.47 -4.06 -24.61
C PHE A 427 -7.97 -5.42 -24.18
N TYR A 428 -7.49 -5.57 -22.93
CA TYR A 428 -6.92 -6.80 -22.39
C TYR A 428 -5.71 -7.36 -23.18
N VAL A 429 -5.08 -6.56 -24.00
CA VAL A 429 -3.93 -6.97 -24.82
C VAL A 429 -2.74 -7.34 -23.95
N LEU A 430 -2.39 -6.50 -22.97
CA LEU A 430 -1.28 -6.77 -22.06
C LEU A 430 -1.47 -8.05 -21.23
N PRO A 431 -2.59 -8.29 -20.55
CA PRO A 431 -2.84 -9.53 -19.81
C PRO A 431 -2.70 -10.77 -20.68
N VAL A 432 -3.24 -10.73 -21.91
CA VAL A 432 -3.12 -11.85 -22.88
C VAL A 432 -1.66 -12.07 -23.28
N LEU A 433 -0.92 -11.01 -23.58
CA LEU A 433 0.50 -11.11 -23.93
C LEU A 433 1.35 -11.62 -22.76
N VAL A 434 1.06 -11.20 -21.52
CA VAL A 434 1.72 -11.72 -20.31
C VAL A 434 1.47 -13.21 -20.17
N ALA A 435 0.21 -13.66 -20.30
CA ALA A 435 -0.14 -15.08 -20.21
C ALA A 435 0.49 -15.90 -21.34
N ALA A 436 0.47 -15.40 -22.58
CA ALA A 436 1.07 -16.05 -23.74
C ALA A 436 2.60 -16.19 -23.62
N THR A 437 3.28 -15.13 -23.19
CA THR A 437 4.73 -15.15 -22.96
C THR A 437 5.08 -16.05 -21.78
N GLN A 438 4.28 -16.06 -20.72
CA GLN A 438 4.44 -16.97 -19.59
C GLN A 438 4.28 -18.45 -20.02
N PHE A 439 3.27 -18.73 -20.85
CA PHE A 439 3.09 -20.06 -21.44
C PHE A 439 4.29 -20.46 -22.29
N LEU A 440 4.78 -19.56 -23.14
CA LEU A 440 5.95 -19.80 -23.99
C LEU A 440 7.21 -20.12 -23.16
N ILE A 441 7.44 -19.36 -22.09
CA ILE A 441 8.56 -19.60 -21.15
C ILE A 441 8.43 -20.97 -20.51
N SER A 442 7.23 -21.34 -20.02
CA SER A 442 6.97 -22.62 -19.39
C SER A 442 7.13 -23.77 -20.39
N TRP A 443 6.62 -23.62 -21.61
CA TRP A 443 6.74 -24.61 -22.68
C TRP A 443 8.19 -24.84 -23.11
N ILE A 444 8.97 -23.76 -23.28
CA ILE A 444 10.42 -23.86 -23.53
C ILE A 444 11.11 -24.56 -22.35
N GLY A 445 10.72 -24.22 -21.12
CA GLY A 445 11.26 -24.80 -19.89
C GLY A 445 11.04 -26.31 -19.74
N MET A 446 9.98 -26.88 -20.37
CA MET A 446 9.72 -28.32 -20.36
C MET A 446 10.58 -29.11 -21.37
N ARG A 447 11.20 -28.43 -22.36
CA ARG A 447 11.99 -29.13 -23.36
C ARG A 447 13.20 -29.83 -22.74
N GLY A 448 13.33 -31.13 -23.04
CA GLY A 448 14.39 -31.98 -22.49
C GLY A 448 14.15 -32.46 -21.05
N GLN A 449 12.93 -32.29 -20.52
CA GLN A 449 12.53 -32.89 -19.25
C GLN A 449 11.76 -34.18 -19.44
N PRO A 450 11.91 -35.18 -18.55
CA PRO A 450 11.03 -36.35 -18.55
C PRO A 450 9.58 -35.93 -18.28
N PRO A 451 8.60 -36.60 -18.89
CA PRO A 451 7.20 -36.26 -18.69
C PRO A 451 6.79 -36.46 -17.22
N ASN A 452 6.42 -35.37 -16.58
CA ASN A 452 5.89 -35.38 -15.20
C ASN A 452 4.50 -34.72 -15.21
N PRO A 453 3.45 -35.43 -14.79
CA PRO A 453 2.09 -34.89 -14.78
C PRO A 453 1.95 -33.60 -13.98
N GLN A 454 2.69 -33.47 -12.87
CA GLN A 454 2.67 -32.25 -12.05
C GLN A 454 3.27 -31.06 -12.79
N THR A 455 4.38 -31.24 -13.49
CA THR A 455 5.00 -30.18 -14.30
C THR A 455 4.10 -29.78 -15.47
N GLN A 456 3.44 -30.74 -16.12
CA GLN A 456 2.48 -30.48 -17.20
C GLN A 456 1.29 -29.67 -16.68
N MET A 457 0.68 -30.07 -15.55
CA MET A 457 -0.39 -29.33 -14.92
C MET A 457 0.02 -27.86 -14.64
N LEU A 458 1.17 -27.64 -14.03
CA LEU A 458 1.67 -26.30 -13.75
C LEU A 458 1.89 -25.49 -15.05
N THR A 459 2.38 -26.10 -16.10
CA THR A 459 2.65 -25.41 -17.38
C THR A 459 1.38 -24.89 -18.04
N TYR A 460 0.30 -25.61 -17.97
CA TYR A 460 -0.97 -25.20 -18.59
C TYR A 460 -1.86 -24.39 -17.62
N PHE A 461 -1.89 -24.74 -16.34
CA PHE A 461 -2.73 -24.08 -15.35
C PHE A 461 -2.22 -22.69 -14.95
N MET A 462 -0.89 -22.55 -14.73
CA MET A 462 -0.31 -21.28 -14.27
C MET A 462 -0.57 -20.12 -15.24
N PRO A 463 -0.36 -20.23 -16.57
CA PRO A 463 -0.67 -19.11 -17.47
C PRO A 463 -2.15 -18.72 -17.47
N ALA A 464 -3.07 -19.68 -17.34
CA ALA A 464 -4.50 -19.40 -17.24
C ALA A 464 -4.82 -18.64 -15.94
N MET A 465 -4.24 -19.05 -14.81
CA MET A 465 -4.37 -18.36 -13.53
C MET A 465 -3.77 -16.94 -13.61
N PHE A 466 -2.61 -16.77 -14.23
CA PHE A 466 -2.01 -15.46 -14.47
C PHE A 466 -2.91 -14.58 -15.32
N LEU A 467 -3.55 -15.10 -16.36
CA LEU A 467 -4.50 -14.32 -17.17
C LEU A 467 -5.63 -13.77 -16.31
N VAL A 468 -6.28 -14.62 -15.49
CA VAL A 468 -7.37 -14.21 -14.59
C VAL A 468 -6.91 -13.15 -13.61
N PHE A 469 -5.70 -13.28 -13.07
CA PHE A 469 -5.11 -12.30 -12.16
C PHE A 469 -4.83 -10.97 -12.87
N PHE A 470 -4.08 -10.99 -13.97
CA PHE A 470 -3.58 -9.80 -14.65
C PHE A 470 -4.67 -9.00 -15.40
N VAL A 471 -5.81 -9.59 -15.73
CA VAL A 471 -7.00 -8.90 -16.25
C VAL A 471 -7.49 -7.81 -15.28
N ASN A 472 -7.30 -8.02 -13.98
CA ASN A 472 -7.79 -7.12 -12.93
C ASN A 472 -6.74 -6.15 -12.39
N VAL A 473 -5.54 -6.17 -12.93
CA VAL A 473 -4.39 -5.39 -12.45
C VAL A 473 -4.09 -4.20 -13.36
N ALA A 474 -3.48 -3.17 -12.81
CA ALA A 474 -3.06 -1.98 -13.56
C ALA A 474 -2.17 -2.32 -14.77
N ALA A 475 -2.40 -1.63 -15.88
CA ALA A 475 -1.68 -1.86 -17.14
C ALA A 475 -0.16 -1.66 -17.01
N GLY A 476 0.27 -0.73 -16.14
CA GLY A 476 1.70 -0.52 -15.83
C GLY A 476 2.38 -1.76 -15.27
N LEU A 477 1.71 -2.50 -14.37
CA LEU A 477 2.25 -3.76 -13.85
C LEU A 477 2.29 -4.85 -14.93
N ASN A 478 1.25 -4.94 -15.76
CA ASN A 478 1.24 -5.84 -16.92
C ASN A 478 2.41 -5.56 -17.87
N LEU A 479 2.66 -4.27 -18.16
CA LEU A 479 3.76 -3.83 -19.02
C LEU A 479 5.12 -4.25 -18.46
N TYR A 480 5.33 -4.06 -17.17
CA TYR A 480 6.55 -4.48 -16.47
C TYR A 480 6.75 -6.00 -16.58
N TYR A 481 5.69 -6.81 -16.30
CA TYR A 481 5.78 -8.27 -16.39
C TYR A 481 5.96 -8.78 -17.81
N LEU A 482 5.29 -8.17 -18.78
CA LEU A 482 5.51 -8.49 -20.20
C LEU A 482 6.98 -8.27 -20.57
N THR A 483 7.56 -7.14 -20.18
CA THR A 483 8.97 -6.85 -20.42
C THR A 483 9.89 -7.88 -19.77
N GLN A 484 9.64 -8.24 -18.52
CA GLN A 484 10.38 -9.28 -17.81
C GLN A 484 10.33 -10.63 -18.53
N ASN A 485 9.14 -11.03 -18.99
CA ASN A 485 8.93 -12.27 -19.73
C ASN A 485 9.70 -12.25 -21.05
N LEU A 486 9.60 -11.16 -21.81
CA LEU A 486 10.33 -11.04 -23.09
C LEU A 486 11.84 -11.17 -22.93
N VAL A 487 12.43 -10.53 -21.91
CA VAL A 487 13.85 -10.65 -21.58
C VAL A 487 14.22 -12.05 -21.08
N MET A 488 13.26 -12.78 -20.48
CA MET A 488 13.49 -14.14 -20.00
C MET A 488 13.52 -15.20 -21.11
N ILE A 489 12.80 -15.00 -22.22
CA ILE A 489 12.70 -15.99 -23.31
C ILE A 489 14.07 -16.44 -23.83
N PRO A 490 15.02 -15.55 -24.20
CA PRO A 490 16.35 -15.97 -24.68
C PRO A 490 17.11 -16.81 -23.65
N GLN A 491 17.02 -16.44 -22.36
CA GLN A 491 17.67 -17.17 -21.27
C GLN A 491 17.11 -18.59 -21.13
N GLN A 492 15.79 -18.73 -21.14
CA GLN A 492 15.14 -20.04 -21.06
C GLN A 492 15.47 -20.92 -22.27
N TRP A 493 15.54 -20.33 -23.44
CA TRP A 493 15.89 -21.06 -24.67
C TRP A 493 17.33 -21.58 -24.64
N LEU A 494 18.31 -20.77 -24.21
CA LEU A 494 19.69 -21.20 -24.02
C LEU A 494 19.80 -22.38 -23.07
N LEU A 495 19.11 -22.29 -21.93
CA LEU A 495 19.09 -23.36 -20.92
C LEU A 495 18.40 -24.64 -21.44
N ALA A 496 17.32 -24.51 -22.19
CA ALA A 496 16.66 -25.65 -22.82
C ALA A 496 17.58 -26.34 -23.82
N ARG A 497 18.36 -25.57 -24.60
CA ARG A 497 19.39 -26.12 -25.49
C ARG A 497 20.49 -26.87 -24.73
N GLU A 498 21.00 -26.33 -23.64
CA GLU A 498 22.00 -26.99 -22.78
C GLU A 498 21.45 -28.32 -22.21
N ARG A 499 20.18 -28.35 -21.79
CA ARG A 499 19.50 -29.56 -21.31
C ARG A 499 19.42 -30.64 -22.40
N VAL A 500 18.94 -30.27 -23.56
CA VAL A 500 18.82 -31.22 -24.69
C VAL A 500 20.19 -31.79 -25.09
N LYS A 501 21.24 -30.96 -25.08
CA LYS A 501 22.61 -31.41 -25.32
C LYS A 501 23.16 -32.33 -24.23
N ALA A 502 22.81 -32.04 -22.96
CA ALA A 502 23.27 -32.85 -21.81
C ALA A 502 22.45 -34.11 -21.57
N GLY A 503 21.20 -34.17 -22.07
CA GLY A 503 20.25 -35.27 -21.88
C GLY A 503 20.31 -36.37 -22.91
N GLY A 504 21.30 -36.36 -23.84
CA GLY A 504 21.44 -37.37 -24.88
C GLY A 504 21.93 -38.75 -24.44
N THR A 505 22.17 -38.97 -23.15
CA THR A 505 22.46 -40.31 -22.62
C THR A 505 21.66 -40.54 -21.33
N PRO A 506 20.63 -41.41 -21.36
CA PRO A 506 20.12 -41.98 -20.14
C PRO A 506 21.26 -42.83 -19.55
N THR A 507 21.93 -42.34 -18.53
CA THR A 507 22.76 -43.22 -17.69
C THR A 507 21.78 -44.25 -17.11
N ALA A 508 21.92 -45.50 -17.59
CA ALA A 508 21.18 -46.62 -17.05
C ALA A 508 21.33 -46.62 -15.53
N PRO A 509 20.27 -46.90 -14.78
CA PRO A 509 20.36 -46.92 -13.33
C PRO A 509 21.42 -47.96 -12.94
N VAL A 510 22.48 -47.51 -12.26
CA VAL A 510 23.43 -48.41 -11.60
C VAL A 510 22.71 -48.96 -10.38
N VAL A 511 21.83 -49.91 -10.62
CA VAL A 511 21.33 -50.77 -9.53
C VAL A 511 22.33 -51.92 -9.39
N GLN A 512 23.45 -51.64 -8.77
CA GLN A 512 24.29 -52.70 -8.18
C GLN A 512 23.98 -52.77 -6.69
N GLY A 513 22.96 -53.48 -6.38
CA GLY A 513 22.65 -53.98 -5.05
C GLY A 513 22.16 -55.40 -5.22
N THR A 514 23.10 -56.35 -5.33
CA THR A 514 22.80 -57.78 -5.20
C THR A 514 22.11 -57.99 -3.86
N PRO A 515 20.94 -58.63 -3.80
CA PRO A 515 20.32 -58.96 -2.53
C PRO A 515 21.20 -59.96 -1.82
N THR A 516 21.85 -59.54 -0.75
CA THR A 516 22.45 -60.47 0.21
C THR A 516 21.36 -61.35 0.75
N ARG A 517 21.41 -62.61 0.32
CA ARG A 517 20.55 -63.70 0.79
C ARG A 517 20.70 -63.80 2.32
N PRO A 518 19.64 -63.81 3.11
CA PRO A 518 19.79 -63.94 4.57
C PRO A 518 20.44 -65.32 4.87
N ALA A 519 21.50 -65.27 5.69
CA ALA A 519 22.18 -66.47 6.20
C ALA A 519 21.18 -67.35 6.92
N LYS A 520 21.15 -68.63 6.54
CA LYS A 520 20.36 -69.68 7.25
C LYS A 520 20.88 -69.77 8.70
N PRO A 521 20.00 -69.87 9.70
CA PRO A 521 20.42 -70.07 11.08
C PRO A 521 21.12 -71.43 11.19
N ALA A 522 22.29 -71.44 11.86
CA ALA A 522 23.06 -72.62 12.17
C ALA A 522 22.19 -73.52 13.06
N LYS A 523 22.01 -74.82 12.66
CA LYS A 523 21.42 -75.83 13.50
C LYS A 523 22.36 -76.10 14.66
N GLU A 524 21.92 -75.79 15.83
CA GLU A 524 22.49 -76.24 17.09
C GLU A 524 22.46 -77.78 17.12
N ARG A 525 23.66 -78.46 17.17
CA ARG A 525 23.78 -79.90 17.47
C ARG A 525 23.89 -80.01 18.97
N LEU A 526 22.85 -80.53 19.61
CA LEU A 526 22.89 -81.14 20.90
C LEU A 526 23.62 -82.47 20.80
N ALA A 527 24.68 -82.67 21.60
CA ALA A 527 25.13 -83.87 22.22
C ALA A 527 25.73 -83.51 23.59
#